data_fe77a0084638e864d69489d77f6dba8a
#
_entry.id   fe77a0084638e864d69489d77f6dba8a
#
_cell.length_a   1.000
_cell.length_b   1.000
_cell.length_c   1.000
_cell.angle_alpha   90.00
_cell.angle_beta   90.00
_cell.angle_gamma   90.00
#
_symmetry.space_group_name_H-M   'P 1'
#
loop_
_entity.id
_entity.type
_entity.pdbx_description
1 polymer ?
#
loop_
_entity_poly.entity_id
_entity_poly.type
_entity_poly.pdbx_seq_one_letter_code
_entity_poly.pdbx_strand_id
1 'polypeptide(L)'
;MTMRSDRIQFALIRTFDSGNIGSSFRALSNMGFRRLWVIDPLHYDEEMVGKMAAGTKNALHRLITGRSLEEFAAEVDHIYALTARPRKEYPQISLSELASSLNEAPETRAGLLFGNETNGLNNEELRYISATVSIPTSPVYPSLNLAHAVLLTAFSLSPLTSPSSAAPSSKKTGADALKKEELFENLFSLISSHLFQKEITADKNRTLLRNTIQKWPLSLREWSYLNQVFLALKKRTAHPEKLQKH
;
A
#
# COMPACT_ATOMS: atom_id res chain seq x y z
N MET A 1 -3.31 1.08 23.82
CA MET A 1 -4.41 0.30 23.27
C MET A 1 -4.60 0.72 21.82
N THR A 2 -4.15 -0.09 20.85
CA THR A 2 -4.23 0.24 19.42
C THR A 2 -5.69 0.10 18.99
N MET A 3 -6.29 1.18 18.51
CA MET A 3 -7.68 1.15 18.04
C MET A 3 -7.76 0.42 16.70
N ARG A 4 -8.90 -0.21 16.41
CA ARG A 4 -9.15 -0.94 15.15
C ARG A 4 -8.96 -0.05 13.91
N SER A 5 -9.18 1.25 14.04
CA SER A 5 -8.92 2.26 13.01
C SER A 5 -7.44 2.40 12.63
N ASP A 6 -6.50 2.02 13.51
CA ASP A 6 -5.07 2.18 13.24
C ASP A 6 -4.51 1.09 12.32
N ARG A 7 -5.25 0.00 12.08
CA ARG A 7 -4.86 -1.05 11.12
C ARG A 7 -5.11 -0.67 9.66
N ILE A 8 -5.98 0.30 9.41
CA ILE A 8 -6.25 0.81 8.07
C ILE A 8 -5.63 2.21 7.98
N GLN A 9 -4.64 2.36 7.13
CA GLN A 9 -3.89 3.60 6.97
C GLN A 9 -4.11 4.16 5.57
N PHE A 10 -4.20 5.48 5.47
CA PHE A 10 -4.39 6.21 4.23
C PHE A 10 -3.14 7.00 3.90
N ALA A 11 -2.74 7.00 2.63
CA ALA A 11 -1.59 7.76 2.14
C ALA A 11 -1.95 8.51 0.85
N LEU A 12 -1.66 9.80 0.83
CA LEU A 12 -1.66 10.64 -0.37
C LEU A 12 -0.24 10.79 -0.85
N ILE A 13 0.00 10.55 -2.13
CA ILE A 13 1.33 10.67 -2.71
C ILE A 13 1.37 11.72 -3.82
N ARG A 14 2.38 12.59 -3.78
CA ARG A 14 2.61 13.70 -4.72
C ARG A 14 1.38 14.58 -4.92
N THR A 15 0.61 14.81 -3.84
CA THR A 15 -0.56 15.69 -3.87
C THR A 15 -0.15 17.11 -4.28
N PHE A 16 -0.86 17.68 -5.23
CA PHE A 16 -0.60 19.01 -5.72
C PHE A 16 -1.31 20.09 -4.88
N ASP A 17 -2.58 19.87 -4.54
CA ASP A 17 -3.41 20.82 -3.82
C ASP A 17 -3.43 20.54 -2.30
N SER A 18 -2.84 21.46 -1.53
CA SER A 18 -2.86 21.42 -0.06
C SER A 18 -4.27 21.42 0.52
N GLY A 19 -5.25 21.99 -0.19
CA GLY A 19 -6.66 21.94 0.19
C GLY A 19 -7.23 20.52 0.17
N ASN A 20 -6.77 19.67 -0.76
CA ASN A 20 -7.13 18.24 -0.80
C ASN A 20 -6.57 17.49 0.40
N ILE A 21 -5.36 17.85 0.88
CA ILE A 21 -4.77 17.25 2.09
C ILE A 21 -5.66 17.54 3.31
N GLY A 22 -5.98 18.80 3.54
CA GLY A 22 -6.83 19.22 4.66
C GLY A 22 -8.24 18.63 4.60
N SER A 23 -8.86 18.63 3.43
CA SER A 23 -10.19 18.07 3.20
C SER A 23 -10.20 16.54 3.41
N SER A 24 -9.17 15.83 2.93
CA SER A 24 -9.00 14.39 3.15
C SER A 24 -8.83 14.06 4.63
N PHE A 25 -8.00 14.82 5.33
CA PHE A 25 -7.80 14.62 6.77
C PHE A 25 -9.12 14.82 7.56
N ARG A 26 -9.90 15.84 7.22
CA ARG A 26 -11.22 16.06 7.80
C ARG A 26 -12.17 14.90 7.51
N ALA A 27 -12.21 14.43 6.26
CA ALA A 27 -13.04 13.29 5.85
C ALA A 27 -12.70 12.03 6.66
N LEU A 28 -11.42 11.71 6.80
CA LEU A 28 -10.94 10.58 7.60
C LEU A 28 -11.34 10.71 9.07
N SER A 29 -11.16 11.90 9.65
CA SER A 29 -11.53 12.18 11.04
C SER A 29 -13.02 11.97 11.28
N ASN A 30 -13.89 12.40 10.35
CA ASN A 30 -15.35 12.20 10.42
C ASN A 30 -15.74 10.71 10.38
N MET A 31 -14.94 9.88 9.69
CA MET A 31 -15.17 8.43 9.55
C MET A 31 -14.44 7.59 10.62
N GLY A 32 -13.85 8.23 11.63
CA GLY A 32 -13.19 7.55 12.76
C GLY A 32 -11.75 7.10 12.48
N PHE A 33 -11.18 7.45 11.34
CA PHE A 33 -9.75 7.23 11.04
C PHE A 33 -8.91 8.34 11.65
N ARG A 34 -7.68 8.02 12.09
CA ARG A 34 -6.89 8.92 12.92
C ARG A 34 -5.66 9.47 12.24
N ARG A 35 -5.15 8.80 11.21
CA ARG A 35 -3.86 9.12 10.59
C ARG A 35 -4.03 9.30 9.09
N LEU A 36 -3.25 10.22 8.53
CA LEU A 36 -3.10 10.40 7.10
C LEU A 36 -1.62 10.60 6.81
N TRP A 37 -1.06 9.77 5.95
CA TRP A 37 0.27 9.94 5.40
C TRP A 37 0.21 10.88 4.21
N VAL A 38 1.13 11.83 4.16
CA VAL A 38 1.32 12.75 3.06
C VAL A 38 2.76 12.59 2.58
N ILE A 39 2.92 11.87 1.49
CA ILE A 39 4.20 11.43 0.94
C ILE A 39 4.56 12.31 -0.24
N ASP A 40 5.74 12.93 -0.19
CA ASP A 40 6.30 13.76 -1.26
C ASP A 40 5.29 14.74 -1.90
N PRO A 41 4.55 15.56 -1.13
CA PRO A 41 3.60 16.49 -1.71
C PRO A 41 4.33 17.48 -2.63
N LEU A 42 3.76 17.73 -3.82
CA LEU A 42 4.34 18.69 -4.78
C LEU A 42 4.25 20.12 -4.28
N HIS A 43 3.23 20.41 -3.50
CA HIS A 43 3.06 21.67 -2.79
C HIS A 43 2.43 21.40 -1.43
N TYR A 44 2.99 22.02 -0.37
CA TYR A 44 2.48 21.91 1.00
C TYR A 44 2.38 23.28 1.65
N ASP A 45 1.15 23.73 1.81
CA ASP A 45 0.79 24.96 2.51
C ASP A 45 0.04 24.61 3.79
N GLU A 46 0.71 24.76 4.93
CA GLU A 46 0.17 24.40 6.25
C GLU A 46 -1.08 25.21 6.60
N GLU A 47 -1.14 26.48 6.21
CA GLU A 47 -2.30 27.35 6.48
C GLU A 47 -3.52 26.83 5.69
N MET A 48 -3.35 26.52 4.41
CA MET A 48 -4.41 25.95 3.58
C MET A 48 -4.87 24.60 4.10
N VAL A 49 -3.94 23.70 4.47
CA VAL A 49 -4.26 22.41 5.10
C VAL A 49 -5.10 22.64 6.36
N GLY A 50 -4.67 23.55 7.25
CA GLY A 50 -5.38 23.86 8.47
C GLY A 50 -6.76 24.49 8.24
N LYS A 51 -6.92 25.32 7.20
CA LYS A 51 -8.19 25.93 6.81
C LYS A 51 -9.19 24.87 6.32
N MET A 52 -8.75 23.97 5.46
CA MET A 52 -9.61 22.93 4.89
C MET A 52 -9.89 21.80 5.88
N ALA A 53 -9.02 21.57 6.84
CA ALA A 53 -9.22 20.65 7.96
C ALA A 53 -10.08 21.26 9.10
N ALA A 54 -10.88 22.30 8.82
CA ALA A 54 -11.70 22.98 9.82
C ALA A 54 -12.50 22.01 10.69
N GLY A 55 -12.50 22.25 12.00
CA GLY A 55 -13.13 21.35 13.00
C GLY A 55 -12.23 20.21 13.48
N THR A 56 -11.12 19.91 12.76
CA THR A 56 -10.17 18.87 13.15
C THR A 56 -8.74 19.42 13.39
N LYS A 57 -8.59 20.75 13.48
CA LYS A 57 -7.29 21.41 13.64
C LYS A 57 -6.46 20.87 14.81
N ASN A 58 -7.08 20.58 15.94
CA ASN A 58 -6.40 20.03 17.12
C ASN A 58 -5.83 18.61 16.89
N ALA A 59 -6.20 17.97 15.80
CA ALA A 59 -5.74 16.63 15.44
C ALA A 59 -4.72 16.64 14.29
N LEU A 60 -4.30 17.80 13.76
CA LEU A 60 -3.34 17.90 12.65
C LEU A 60 -1.97 17.27 12.98
N HIS A 61 -1.59 17.17 14.25
CA HIS A 61 -0.41 16.40 14.67
C HIS A 61 -0.45 14.91 14.28
N ARG A 62 -1.58 14.43 13.77
CA ARG A 62 -1.75 13.06 13.25
C ARG A 62 -1.50 12.96 11.74
N LEU A 63 -1.25 14.07 11.06
CA LEU A 63 -0.67 14.05 9.71
C LEU A 63 0.77 13.58 9.81
N ILE A 64 1.13 12.61 9.00
CA ILE A 64 2.47 12.07 8.92
C ILE A 64 3.10 12.59 7.63
N THR A 65 3.97 13.59 7.75
CA THR A 65 4.68 14.23 6.64
C THR A 65 6.17 13.91 6.71
N GLY A 66 6.91 14.13 5.62
CA GLY A 66 8.35 13.94 5.57
C GLY A 66 8.81 12.47 5.66
N ARG A 67 7.90 11.53 5.37
CA ARG A 67 8.14 10.08 5.32
C ARG A 67 8.02 9.57 3.89
N SER A 68 8.74 8.49 3.59
CA SER A 68 8.76 7.88 2.26
C SER A 68 7.66 6.84 2.07
N LEU A 69 7.46 6.41 0.81
CA LEU A 69 6.56 5.30 0.48
C LEU A 69 7.07 3.97 1.06
N GLU A 70 8.39 3.79 1.15
CA GLU A 70 9.03 2.63 1.78
C GLU A 70 8.68 2.54 3.27
N GLU A 71 8.73 3.68 3.97
CA GLU A 71 8.36 3.74 5.39
C GLU A 71 6.87 3.43 5.59
N PHE A 72 6.00 3.92 4.70
CA PHE A 72 4.59 3.55 4.70
C PHE A 72 4.39 2.05 4.44
N ALA A 73 5.09 1.49 3.45
CA ALA A 73 5.03 0.06 3.12
C ALA A 73 5.49 -0.85 4.27
N ALA A 74 6.42 -0.37 5.10
CA ALA A 74 6.87 -1.08 6.30
C ALA A 74 5.83 -1.08 7.45
N GLU A 75 4.83 -0.19 7.41
CA GLU A 75 3.78 -0.10 8.43
C GLU A 75 2.58 -1.01 8.15
N VAL A 76 2.43 -1.53 6.94
CA VAL A 76 1.23 -2.27 6.50
C VAL A 76 1.58 -3.62 5.86
N ASP A 77 0.66 -4.56 5.89
CA ASP A 77 0.85 -5.91 5.32
C ASP A 77 0.48 -5.95 3.83
N HIS A 78 -0.52 -5.16 3.44
CA HIS A 78 -0.99 -5.02 2.08
C HIS A 78 -1.26 -3.57 1.74
N ILE A 79 -0.89 -3.16 0.51
CA ILE A 79 -1.22 -1.84 -0.04
C ILE A 79 -2.21 -2.02 -1.18
N TYR A 80 -3.25 -1.22 -1.17
CA TYR A 80 -4.29 -1.15 -2.19
C TYR A 80 -4.26 0.24 -2.83
N ALA A 81 -4.10 0.29 -4.16
CA ALA A 81 -4.04 1.55 -4.89
C ALA A 81 -5.43 1.95 -5.39
N LEU A 82 -5.92 3.11 -4.95
CA LEU A 82 -7.18 3.68 -5.42
C LEU A 82 -6.94 4.33 -6.78
N THR A 83 -7.60 3.84 -7.83
CA THR A 83 -7.42 4.35 -9.19
C THR A 83 -8.67 4.19 -10.04
N ALA A 84 -8.98 5.24 -10.83
CA ALA A 84 -10.01 5.18 -11.86
C ALA A 84 -9.51 4.52 -13.16
N ARG A 85 -8.17 4.40 -13.33
CA ARG A 85 -7.56 3.84 -14.54
C ARG A 85 -7.34 2.33 -14.36
N PRO A 86 -7.89 1.48 -15.23
CA PRO A 86 -7.59 0.05 -15.22
C PRO A 86 -6.08 -0.20 -15.37
N ARG A 87 -5.53 -1.08 -14.53
CA ARG A 87 -4.13 -1.51 -14.58
C ARG A 87 -4.12 -3.01 -14.82
N LYS A 88 -3.99 -3.42 -16.09
CA LYS A 88 -4.11 -4.84 -16.51
C LYS A 88 -3.11 -5.77 -15.82
N GLU A 89 -1.98 -5.23 -15.39
CA GLU A 89 -0.91 -5.96 -14.72
C GLU A 89 -1.22 -6.29 -13.25
N TYR A 90 -2.22 -5.62 -12.67
CA TYR A 90 -2.58 -5.76 -11.26
C TYR A 90 -4.00 -6.31 -11.13
N PRO A 91 -4.26 -7.15 -10.11
CA PRO A 91 -5.63 -7.51 -9.77
C PRO A 91 -6.46 -6.26 -9.50
N GLN A 92 -7.65 -6.25 -10.00
CA GLN A 92 -8.60 -5.18 -9.75
C GLN A 92 -9.75 -5.72 -8.89
N ILE A 93 -10.04 -5.03 -7.80
CA ILE A 93 -11.16 -5.33 -6.91
C ILE A 93 -12.03 -4.08 -6.73
N SER A 94 -13.27 -4.30 -6.38
CA SER A 94 -14.18 -3.22 -6.00
C SER A 94 -13.93 -2.78 -4.54
N LEU A 95 -14.41 -1.61 -4.19
CA LEU A 95 -14.36 -1.12 -2.81
C LEU A 95 -15.14 -2.01 -1.83
N SER A 96 -16.23 -2.63 -2.28
CA SER A 96 -17.01 -3.59 -1.49
C SER A 96 -16.25 -4.90 -1.24
N GLU A 97 -15.57 -5.43 -2.25
CA GLU A 97 -14.71 -6.62 -2.09
C GLU A 97 -13.55 -6.35 -1.13
N LEU A 98 -12.94 -5.15 -1.20
CA LEU A 98 -11.93 -4.74 -0.23
C LEU A 98 -12.49 -4.72 1.19
N ALA A 99 -13.67 -4.11 1.40
CA ALA A 99 -14.30 -4.03 2.71
C ALA A 99 -14.60 -5.43 3.28
N SER A 100 -15.12 -6.35 2.46
CA SER A 100 -15.38 -7.74 2.84
C SER A 100 -14.10 -8.47 3.23
N SER A 101 -13.07 -8.39 2.39
CA SER A 101 -11.77 -9.03 2.64
C SER A 101 -11.12 -8.53 3.95
N LEU A 102 -11.15 -7.23 4.21
CA LEU A 102 -10.62 -6.66 5.45
C LEU A 102 -11.47 -7.03 6.68
N ASN A 103 -12.77 -7.25 6.51
CA ASN A 103 -13.61 -7.72 7.60
C ASN A 103 -13.33 -9.18 7.97
N GLU A 104 -13.04 -10.03 6.99
CA GLU A 104 -12.70 -11.44 7.17
C GLU A 104 -11.29 -11.62 7.77
N ALA A 105 -10.39 -10.64 7.55
CA ALA A 105 -9.02 -10.66 8.05
C ALA A 105 -8.76 -9.50 9.04
N PRO A 106 -9.30 -9.53 10.26
CA PRO A 106 -9.28 -8.40 11.20
C PRO A 106 -7.88 -8.03 11.71
N GLU A 107 -6.92 -8.93 11.60
CA GLU A 107 -5.52 -8.69 12.02
C GLU A 107 -4.67 -8.06 10.91
N THR A 108 -5.16 -8.03 9.66
CA THR A 108 -4.43 -7.47 8.51
C THR A 108 -4.34 -5.95 8.60
N ARG A 109 -3.12 -5.43 8.47
CA ARG A 109 -2.86 -4.00 8.33
C ARG A 109 -2.90 -3.62 6.86
N ALA A 110 -3.83 -2.76 6.49
CA ALA A 110 -4.05 -2.33 5.12
C ALA A 110 -3.64 -0.87 4.91
N GLY A 111 -2.87 -0.62 3.86
CA GLY A 111 -2.54 0.71 3.34
C GLY A 111 -3.39 1.03 2.12
N LEU A 112 -3.96 2.22 2.09
CA LEU A 112 -4.75 2.73 0.97
C LEU A 112 -3.99 3.89 0.34
N LEU A 113 -3.52 3.71 -0.88
CA LEU A 113 -2.66 4.66 -1.58
C LEU A 113 -3.45 5.42 -2.64
N PHE A 114 -3.41 6.74 -2.56
CA PHE A 114 -4.04 7.67 -3.49
C PHE A 114 -2.95 8.48 -4.20
N GLY A 115 -2.99 8.49 -5.51
CA GLY A 115 -2.01 9.19 -6.32
C GLY A 115 -2.35 10.65 -6.54
N ASN A 116 -1.45 11.33 -7.25
CA ASN A 116 -1.60 12.70 -7.69
C ASN A 116 -2.88 12.93 -8.50
N GLU A 117 -3.49 14.11 -8.34
CA GLU A 117 -4.78 14.48 -8.95
C GLU A 117 -4.75 14.43 -10.49
N THR A 118 -3.62 14.77 -11.09
CA THR A 118 -3.48 14.85 -12.56
C THR A 118 -3.07 13.51 -13.18
N ASN A 119 -2.02 12.89 -12.64
CA ASN A 119 -1.37 11.73 -13.25
C ASN A 119 -1.69 10.41 -12.55
N GLY A 120 -2.27 10.45 -11.35
CA GLY A 120 -2.50 9.27 -10.52
C GLY A 120 -1.17 8.69 -10.01
N LEU A 121 -1.12 7.37 -9.83
CA LEU A 121 0.04 6.64 -9.38
C LEU A 121 0.93 6.24 -10.56
N ASN A 122 2.26 6.34 -10.40
CA ASN A 122 3.25 5.87 -11.35
C ASN A 122 3.67 4.41 -11.08
N ASN A 123 4.49 3.83 -11.95
CA ASN A 123 4.88 2.42 -11.85
C ASN A 123 5.76 2.12 -10.63
N GLU A 124 6.61 3.06 -10.20
CA GLU A 124 7.44 2.90 -9.01
C GLU A 124 6.58 2.86 -7.73
N GLU A 125 5.52 3.68 -7.68
CA GLU A 125 4.58 3.69 -6.57
C GLU A 125 3.73 2.41 -6.52
N LEU A 126 3.47 1.80 -7.68
CA LEU A 126 2.68 0.57 -7.77
C LEU A 126 3.46 -0.70 -7.38
N ARG A 127 4.77 -0.64 -7.18
CA ARG A 127 5.56 -1.84 -6.85
C ARG A 127 5.19 -2.52 -5.53
N TYR A 128 4.63 -1.76 -4.59
CA TYR A 128 4.26 -2.27 -3.26
C TYR A 128 2.80 -2.75 -3.17
N ILE A 129 2.00 -2.58 -4.24
CA ILE A 129 0.56 -2.85 -4.14
C ILE A 129 0.22 -4.33 -4.31
N SER A 130 -0.78 -4.77 -3.58
CA SER A 130 -1.39 -6.10 -3.70
C SER A 130 -2.50 -6.14 -4.74
N ALA A 131 -3.24 -5.04 -4.89
CA ALA A 131 -4.31 -4.88 -5.88
C ALA A 131 -4.63 -3.40 -6.12
N THR A 132 -5.28 -3.13 -7.24
CA THR A 132 -5.94 -1.85 -7.50
C THR A 132 -7.39 -1.91 -7.04
N VAL A 133 -7.91 -0.79 -6.54
CA VAL A 133 -9.29 -0.67 -6.08
C VAL A 133 -9.99 0.42 -6.88
N SER A 134 -11.15 0.07 -7.42
CA SER A 134 -11.98 1.02 -8.15
C SER A 134 -13.18 1.48 -7.32
N ILE A 135 -13.48 2.77 -7.38
CA ILE A 135 -14.71 3.36 -6.87
C ILE A 135 -15.65 3.48 -8.08
N PRO A 136 -16.86 2.91 -8.04
CA PRO A 136 -17.82 3.03 -9.13
C PRO A 136 -18.17 4.50 -9.40
N THR A 137 -17.97 4.95 -10.63
CA THR A 137 -18.28 6.29 -11.11
C THR A 137 -18.93 6.25 -12.49
N SER A 138 -19.46 7.38 -12.94
CA SER A 138 -19.96 7.50 -14.31
C SER A 138 -18.83 7.26 -15.32
N PRO A 139 -19.07 6.46 -16.38
CA PRO A 139 -18.09 6.31 -17.46
C PRO A 139 -17.72 7.62 -18.17
N VAL A 140 -18.61 8.61 -18.14
CA VAL A 140 -18.37 9.93 -18.77
C VAL A 140 -17.41 10.77 -17.92
N TYR A 141 -17.48 10.65 -16.59
CA TYR A 141 -16.64 11.38 -15.64
C TYR A 141 -16.08 10.40 -14.59
N PRO A 142 -15.09 9.57 -14.97
CA PRO A 142 -14.60 8.50 -14.11
C PRO A 142 -13.68 8.98 -12.97
N SER A 143 -13.12 10.19 -13.09
CA SER A 143 -12.18 10.73 -12.10
C SER A 143 -12.91 11.49 -11.01
N LEU A 144 -12.65 11.14 -9.76
CA LEU A 144 -13.10 11.88 -8.59
C LEU A 144 -12.03 12.89 -8.14
N ASN A 145 -12.47 13.98 -7.52
CA ASN A 145 -11.57 14.78 -6.70
C ASN A 145 -10.93 13.90 -5.62
N LEU A 146 -9.67 14.16 -5.29
CA LEU A 146 -8.89 13.35 -4.37
C LEU A 146 -9.56 13.20 -2.99
N ALA A 147 -10.00 14.29 -2.39
CA ALA A 147 -10.67 14.26 -1.09
C ALA A 147 -12.02 13.53 -1.12
N HIS A 148 -12.74 13.60 -2.24
CA HIS A 148 -13.97 12.82 -2.42
C HIS A 148 -13.68 11.32 -2.54
N ALA A 149 -12.63 10.93 -3.25
CA ALA A 149 -12.22 9.52 -3.31
C ALA A 149 -11.83 9.00 -1.92
N VAL A 150 -11.09 9.78 -1.14
CA VAL A 150 -10.75 9.46 0.25
C VAL A 150 -11.99 9.32 1.11
N LEU A 151 -12.95 10.26 1.01
CA LEU A 151 -14.20 10.22 1.77
C LEU A 151 -15.02 8.96 1.48
N LEU A 152 -15.24 8.64 0.20
CA LEU A 152 -16.02 7.45 -0.20
C LEU A 152 -15.36 6.15 0.28
N THR A 153 -14.03 6.07 0.17
CA THR A 153 -13.27 4.94 0.67
C THR A 153 -13.38 4.83 2.19
N ALA A 154 -13.19 5.93 2.89
CA ALA A 154 -13.31 5.96 4.35
C ALA A 154 -14.72 5.62 4.82
N PHE A 155 -15.75 6.11 4.15
CA PHE A 155 -17.15 5.78 4.43
C PHE A 155 -17.41 4.27 4.29
N SER A 156 -16.98 3.66 3.20
CA SER A 156 -17.16 2.22 2.96
C SER A 156 -16.44 1.35 3.99
N LEU A 157 -15.32 1.84 4.55
CA LEU A 157 -14.52 1.12 5.53
C LEU A 157 -14.83 1.53 6.98
N SER A 158 -15.63 2.56 7.22
CA SER A 158 -15.94 3.06 8.56
C SER A 158 -16.58 2.01 9.48
N PRO A 159 -17.42 1.05 9.03
CA PRO A 159 -17.91 -0.03 9.89
C PRO A 159 -16.77 -0.86 10.52
N LEU A 160 -15.62 -0.92 9.89
CA LEU A 160 -14.43 -1.63 10.39
C LEU A 160 -13.70 -0.87 11.52
N THR A 161 -14.05 0.40 11.77
CA THR A 161 -13.46 1.21 12.87
C THR A 161 -14.19 1.03 14.20
N SER A 162 -15.42 0.49 14.18
CA SER A 162 -16.22 0.28 15.37
C SER A 162 -15.55 -0.71 16.34
N PRO A 163 -15.65 -0.48 17.67
CA PRO A 163 -15.10 -1.41 18.64
C PRO A 163 -15.78 -2.76 18.52
N SER A 164 -15.05 -3.78 18.09
CA SER A 164 -15.49 -5.18 18.23
C SER A 164 -15.04 -5.70 19.60
N SER A 165 -15.78 -6.62 20.18
CA SER A 165 -15.45 -7.26 21.44
C SER A 165 -14.15 -8.08 21.44
N ALA A 166 -13.55 -8.32 20.26
CA ALA A 166 -12.24 -8.91 20.12
C ALA A 166 -11.19 -7.79 19.95
N ALA A 167 -10.33 -7.61 20.93
CA ALA A 167 -9.18 -6.71 20.81
C ALA A 167 -8.19 -7.30 19.80
N PRO A 168 -7.81 -6.57 18.73
CA PRO A 168 -6.76 -7.04 17.82
C PRO A 168 -5.43 -7.13 18.59
N SER A 169 -4.73 -8.24 18.42
CA SER A 169 -3.38 -8.36 18.94
C SER A 169 -2.49 -7.40 18.15
N SER A 170 -1.82 -6.47 18.81
CA SER A 170 -0.95 -5.46 18.19
C SER A 170 0.41 -6.02 17.73
N LYS A 171 0.58 -7.33 17.69
CA LYS A 171 1.85 -7.94 17.25
C LYS A 171 1.89 -8.01 15.74
N LYS A 172 2.93 -7.42 15.14
CA LYS A 172 3.31 -7.64 13.74
C LYS A 172 3.58 -9.14 13.54
N THR A 173 2.59 -9.91 13.08
CA THR A 173 2.71 -11.36 12.88
C THR A 173 3.05 -11.71 11.44
N GLY A 174 2.71 -10.83 10.49
CA GLY A 174 2.96 -10.99 9.07
C GLY A 174 4.13 -10.17 8.54
N ALA A 175 4.65 -10.59 7.39
CA ALA A 175 5.59 -9.81 6.61
C ALA A 175 4.87 -8.60 5.99
N ASP A 176 5.39 -7.39 6.25
CA ASP A 176 4.88 -6.16 5.66
C ASP A 176 5.15 -6.07 4.14
N ALA A 177 4.54 -5.11 3.47
CA ALA A 177 4.67 -4.95 2.02
C ALA A 177 6.12 -4.67 1.58
N LEU A 178 6.91 -4.00 2.42
CA LEU A 178 8.33 -3.76 2.15
C LEU A 178 9.14 -5.06 2.17
N LYS A 179 8.92 -5.94 3.16
CA LYS A 179 9.59 -7.25 3.25
C LYS A 179 9.21 -8.17 2.09
N LYS A 180 7.97 -8.11 1.64
CA LYS A 180 7.53 -8.86 0.45
C LYS A 180 8.23 -8.37 -0.82
N GLU A 181 8.44 -7.06 -0.95
CA GLU A 181 9.20 -6.50 -2.07
C GLU A 181 10.67 -6.93 -2.01
N GLU A 182 11.30 -6.94 -0.85
CA GLU A 182 12.66 -7.47 -0.66
C GLU A 182 12.76 -8.94 -1.08
N LEU A 183 11.80 -9.77 -0.67
CA LEU A 183 11.74 -11.18 -1.05
C LEU A 183 11.60 -11.35 -2.56
N PHE A 184 10.74 -10.52 -3.20
CA PHE A 184 10.59 -10.50 -4.64
C PHE A 184 11.92 -10.17 -5.35
N GLU A 185 12.61 -9.09 -4.96
CA GLU A 185 13.87 -8.69 -5.61
C GLU A 185 14.95 -9.77 -5.45
N ASN A 186 15.04 -10.42 -4.29
CA ASN A 186 15.96 -11.52 -4.07
C ASN A 186 15.66 -12.73 -4.96
N LEU A 187 14.39 -13.13 -5.05
CA LEU A 187 13.96 -14.23 -5.92
C LEU A 187 14.13 -13.88 -7.40
N PHE A 188 13.68 -12.68 -7.81
CA PHE A 188 13.77 -12.26 -9.21
C PHE A 188 15.21 -12.20 -9.70
N SER A 189 16.13 -11.72 -8.88
CA SER A 189 17.56 -11.69 -9.22
C SER A 189 18.16 -13.08 -9.45
N LEU A 190 17.62 -14.14 -8.80
CA LEU A 190 18.07 -15.51 -8.99
C LEU A 190 17.56 -16.12 -10.29
N ILE A 191 16.31 -15.85 -10.64
CA ILE A 191 15.67 -16.53 -11.77
C ILE A 191 15.83 -15.78 -13.10
N SER A 192 16.04 -14.45 -13.06
CA SER A 192 16.10 -13.61 -14.27
C SER A 192 17.19 -14.02 -15.25
N SER A 193 18.37 -14.35 -14.75
CA SER A 193 19.52 -14.75 -15.57
C SER A 193 19.36 -16.14 -16.22
N HIS A 194 18.46 -16.99 -15.70
CA HIS A 194 18.32 -18.37 -16.14
C HIS A 194 17.03 -18.63 -16.92
N LEU A 195 15.93 -17.91 -16.61
CA LEU A 195 14.61 -18.18 -17.15
C LEU A 195 14.16 -17.21 -18.24
N PHE A 196 14.71 -16.00 -18.29
CA PHE A 196 14.22 -14.97 -19.20
C PHE A 196 15.27 -14.60 -20.26
N GLN A 197 15.10 -15.19 -21.45
CA GLN A 197 15.98 -14.92 -22.60
C GLN A 197 15.58 -13.69 -23.41
N LYS A 198 14.38 -13.11 -23.19
CA LYS A 198 13.88 -11.94 -23.93
C LYS A 198 13.38 -10.89 -22.92
N GLU A 199 13.76 -9.63 -23.09
CA GLU A 199 13.38 -8.52 -22.22
C GLU A 199 11.87 -8.33 -22.03
N ILE A 200 11.08 -8.42 -23.11
CA ILE A 200 9.62 -8.25 -23.08
C ILE A 200 8.95 -9.33 -22.22
N THR A 201 9.46 -10.55 -22.24
CA THR A 201 8.95 -11.67 -21.43
C THR A 201 9.37 -11.49 -19.98
N ALA A 202 10.55 -10.93 -19.74
CA ALA A 202 11.07 -10.65 -18.41
C ALA A 202 10.19 -9.64 -17.66
N ASP A 203 9.74 -8.56 -18.31
CA ASP A 203 8.96 -7.50 -17.68
C ASP A 203 7.56 -7.97 -17.24
N LYS A 204 6.87 -8.73 -18.11
CA LYS A 204 5.56 -9.31 -17.76
C LYS A 204 5.68 -10.29 -16.60
N ASN A 205 6.68 -11.16 -16.63
CA ASN A 205 6.92 -12.14 -15.58
C ASN A 205 7.37 -11.47 -14.28
N ARG A 206 8.13 -10.38 -14.36
CA ARG A 206 8.53 -9.57 -13.21
C ARG A 206 7.31 -9.04 -12.46
N THR A 207 6.38 -8.41 -13.18
CA THR A 207 5.16 -7.86 -12.60
C THR A 207 4.25 -8.96 -12.02
N LEU A 208 4.08 -10.09 -12.74
CA LEU A 208 3.28 -11.20 -12.26
C LEU A 208 3.84 -11.82 -10.97
N LEU A 209 5.15 -12.07 -10.93
CA LEU A 209 5.81 -12.64 -9.76
C LEU A 209 5.71 -11.70 -8.55
N ARG A 210 5.96 -10.39 -8.75
CA ARG A 210 5.82 -9.38 -7.70
C ARG A 210 4.41 -9.39 -7.12
N ASN A 211 3.39 -9.32 -7.98
CA ASN A 211 1.99 -9.33 -7.57
C ASN A 211 1.61 -10.61 -6.81
N THR A 212 2.19 -11.74 -7.19
CA THR A 212 1.98 -13.00 -6.48
C THR A 212 2.54 -12.92 -5.06
N ILE A 213 3.79 -12.48 -4.90
CA ILE A 213 4.45 -12.37 -3.60
C ILE A 213 3.76 -11.33 -2.70
N GLN A 214 3.32 -10.20 -3.25
CA GLN A 214 2.63 -9.16 -2.47
C GLN A 214 1.29 -9.66 -1.87
N LYS A 215 0.66 -10.66 -2.46
CA LYS A 215 -0.56 -11.27 -1.93
C LYS A 215 -0.33 -12.37 -0.90
N TRP A 216 0.87 -12.90 -0.77
CA TRP A 216 1.12 -14.01 0.14
C TRP A 216 0.89 -13.59 1.60
N PRO A 217 0.16 -14.38 2.38
CA PRO A 217 -0.05 -14.15 3.82
C PRO A 217 1.17 -14.66 4.62
N LEU A 218 2.37 -14.13 4.30
CA LEU A 218 3.61 -14.59 4.92
C LEU A 218 3.71 -14.13 6.38
N SER A 219 3.95 -15.06 7.30
CA SER A 219 4.44 -14.72 8.62
C SER A 219 5.89 -14.21 8.57
N LEU A 220 6.32 -13.47 9.60
CA LEU A 220 7.71 -13.02 9.70
C LEU A 220 8.72 -14.19 9.69
N ARG A 221 8.33 -15.35 10.25
CA ARG A 221 9.18 -16.55 10.26
C ARG A 221 9.34 -17.14 8.87
N GLU A 222 8.26 -17.27 8.11
CA GLU A 222 8.28 -17.76 6.73
C GLU A 222 9.05 -16.82 5.81
N TRP A 223 8.83 -15.50 5.92
CA TRP A 223 9.61 -14.51 5.19
C TRP A 223 11.10 -14.66 5.48
N SER A 224 11.49 -14.72 6.76
CA SER A 224 12.90 -14.85 7.16
C SER A 224 13.54 -16.10 6.58
N TYR A 225 12.83 -17.23 6.65
CA TYR A 225 13.31 -18.50 6.10
C TYR A 225 13.50 -18.42 4.58
N LEU A 226 12.50 -17.96 3.83
CA LEU A 226 12.58 -17.83 2.37
C LEU A 226 13.67 -16.86 1.95
N ASN A 227 13.77 -15.72 2.62
CA ASN A 227 14.81 -14.73 2.34
C ASN A 227 16.22 -15.28 2.55
N GLN A 228 16.45 -16.03 3.62
CA GLN A 228 17.74 -16.71 3.87
C GLN A 228 18.05 -17.75 2.79
N VAL A 229 17.08 -18.55 2.36
CA VAL A 229 17.24 -19.53 1.27
C VAL A 229 17.63 -18.83 -0.03
N PHE A 230 16.94 -17.76 -0.41
CA PHE A 230 17.23 -17.04 -1.65
C PHE A 230 18.61 -16.35 -1.62
N LEU A 231 18.98 -15.75 -0.49
CA LEU A 231 20.31 -15.16 -0.31
C LEU A 231 21.43 -16.22 -0.36
N ALA A 232 21.20 -17.39 0.22
CA ALA A 232 22.17 -18.50 0.15
C ALA A 232 22.33 -19.02 -1.28
N LEU A 233 21.24 -19.18 -2.02
CA LEU A 233 21.27 -19.56 -3.43
C LEU A 233 22.01 -18.52 -4.29
N LYS A 234 21.73 -17.23 -4.08
CA LYS A 234 22.38 -16.13 -4.78
C LYS A 234 23.91 -16.14 -4.58
N LYS A 235 24.38 -16.39 -3.36
CA LYS A 235 25.81 -16.53 -3.07
C LYS A 235 26.43 -17.72 -3.80
N ARG A 236 25.73 -18.83 -3.91
CA ARG A 236 26.21 -20.05 -4.60
C ARG A 236 26.31 -19.86 -6.11
N THR A 237 25.33 -19.18 -6.72
CA THR A 237 25.34 -18.88 -8.16
C THR A 237 26.39 -17.83 -8.54
N ALA A 238 26.74 -16.91 -7.64
CA ALA A 238 27.78 -15.90 -7.86
C ALA A 238 29.22 -16.47 -7.79
N HIS A 239 29.42 -17.66 -7.16
CA HIS A 239 30.74 -18.30 -7.00
C HIS A 239 30.68 -19.79 -7.32
N PRO A 240 30.48 -20.21 -8.60
CA PRO A 240 30.36 -21.62 -8.97
C PRO A 240 31.63 -22.43 -8.75
N GLU A 241 32.81 -21.79 -8.72
CA GLU A 241 34.11 -22.48 -8.63
C GLU A 241 34.41 -23.14 -7.26
N LYS A 242 33.65 -22.81 -6.21
CA LYS A 242 33.86 -23.40 -4.88
C LYS A 242 33.14 -24.75 -4.67
N LEU A 243 32.38 -25.25 -5.64
CA LEU A 243 31.59 -26.49 -5.54
C LEU A 243 32.29 -27.74 -6.08
N GLN A 244 33.48 -27.62 -6.67
CA GLN A 244 34.24 -28.78 -7.22
C GLN A 244 35.30 -29.34 -6.26
N LYS A 245 35.32 -28.90 -5.00
CA LYS A 245 36.30 -29.41 -4.01
C LYS A 245 35.60 -30.02 -2.79
N HIS A 246 34.77 -31.03 -3.02
CA HIS A 246 34.42 -32.05 -2.01
C HIS A 246 33.96 -33.31 -2.71
#